data_2139fe952b3ff1faa6bdd5d357f8da8a
#
_entry.id   2139fe952b3ff1faa6bdd5d357f8da8a
#
_cell.length_a   1.000
_cell.length_b   1.000
_cell.length_c   1.000
_cell.angle_alpha   90.00
_cell.angle_beta   90.00
_cell.angle_gamma   90.00
#
_symmetry.space_group_name_H-M   'P 1'
#
loop_
_entity.id
_entity.type
_entity.pdbx_description
1 polymer ?
#
loop_
_entity_poly.entity_id
_entity_poly.type
_entity_poly.pdbx_seq_one_letter_code
_entity_poly.pdbx_strand_id
1 'polypeptide(L)'
;MSGANPARGEAAIRINGDMLVLRPSFQALMAAEAEIGPLFALVERAAEGRLALGEMVGLFWHCLRDVPDGLTREAFGEGVAVRGLSEATPVLRVLLGQILGGR
;
A
#
# COMPACT_ATOMS: atom_id res chain seq x y z
N MET A 1 13.60 -14.32 -9.05
CA MET A 1 12.37 -14.30 -8.27
C MET A 1 12.07 -12.91 -7.74
N SER A 2 10.88 -12.41 -8.01
CA SER A 2 10.54 -11.03 -7.69
C SER A 2 9.60 -10.94 -6.50
N GLY A 3 9.98 -11.49 -5.37
CA GLY A 3 9.20 -11.39 -4.17
C GLY A 3 9.44 -10.08 -3.45
N ALA A 4 8.62 -9.81 -2.43
CA ALA A 4 8.82 -8.68 -1.57
C ALA A 4 10.05 -8.91 -0.69
N ASN A 5 10.76 -7.83 -0.38
CA ASN A 5 11.93 -7.89 0.48
C ASN A 5 11.61 -7.19 1.81
N PRO A 6 11.34 -7.96 2.87
CA PRO A 6 11.00 -7.35 4.17
C PRO A 6 12.11 -6.45 4.71
N ALA A 7 13.36 -6.70 4.36
CA ALA A 7 14.47 -5.86 4.82
C ALA A 7 14.37 -4.44 4.25
N ARG A 8 13.63 -4.26 3.16
CA ARG A 8 13.39 -2.95 2.56
C ARG A 8 11.98 -2.42 2.90
N GLY A 9 11.28 -3.07 3.81
CA GLY A 9 9.92 -2.70 4.14
C GLY A 9 8.92 -3.03 3.05
N GLU A 10 9.29 -3.92 2.12
CA GLU A 10 8.41 -4.30 1.03
C GLU A 10 7.37 -5.32 1.48
N ALA A 11 6.20 -5.26 0.87
CA ALA A 11 5.14 -6.22 1.09
C ALA A 11 4.62 -6.70 -0.26
N ALA A 12 3.85 -7.76 -0.26
CA ALA A 12 3.26 -8.30 -1.48
C ALA A 12 1.76 -8.44 -1.29
N ILE A 13 1.03 -8.21 -2.38
CA ILE A 13 -0.41 -8.40 -2.39
C ILE A 13 -0.80 -9.09 -3.70
N ARG A 14 -1.71 -10.05 -3.62
CA ARG A 14 -2.18 -10.76 -4.81
C ARG A 14 -3.46 -10.10 -5.31
N ILE A 15 -3.42 -9.62 -6.54
CA ILE A 15 -4.55 -8.96 -7.18
C ILE A 15 -4.80 -9.63 -8.52
N ASN A 16 -6.00 -10.18 -8.70
CA ASN A 16 -6.41 -10.80 -9.96
C ASN A 16 -5.41 -11.84 -10.48
N GLY A 17 -4.87 -12.64 -9.54
CA GLY A 17 -3.93 -13.69 -9.90
C GLY A 17 -2.49 -13.25 -10.00
N ASP A 18 -2.22 -11.97 -9.99
CA ASP A 18 -0.86 -11.43 -10.07
C ASP A 18 -0.35 -11.06 -8.68
N MET A 19 0.91 -11.41 -8.40
CA MET A 19 1.54 -11.01 -7.16
C MET A 19 2.22 -9.66 -7.38
N LEU A 20 1.73 -8.64 -6.71
CA LEU A 20 2.27 -7.29 -6.83
C LEU A 20 3.10 -6.95 -5.60
N VAL A 21 4.21 -6.25 -5.81
CA VAL A 21 5.11 -5.85 -4.73
C VAL A 21 4.89 -4.37 -4.44
N LEU A 22 4.78 -4.04 -3.15
CA LEU A 22 4.64 -2.67 -2.69
C LEU A 22 5.92 -2.27 -1.98
N ARG A 23 6.49 -1.15 -2.40
CA ARG A 23 7.74 -0.64 -1.85
C ARG A 23 7.55 0.79 -1.39
N PRO A 24 7.57 1.05 -0.07
CA PRO A 24 7.38 2.41 0.46
C PRO A 24 8.67 3.22 0.34
N SER A 25 9.07 3.52 -0.89
CA SER A 25 10.24 4.36 -1.14
C SER A 25 9.91 5.80 -0.77
N PHE A 26 10.94 6.63 -0.63
CA PHE A 26 10.73 8.04 -0.32
C PHE A 26 9.84 8.71 -1.38
N GLN A 27 10.11 8.43 -2.66
CA GLN A 27 9.30 9.00 -3.73
C GLN A 27 7.85 8.53 -3.66
N ALA A 28 7.63 7.24 -3.37
CA ALA A 28 6.29 6.70 -3.26
C ALA A 28 5.53 7.37 -2.12
N LEU A 29 6.18 7.53 -0.98
CA LEU A 29 5.55 8.13 0.20
C LEU A 29 5.28 9.62 -0.02
N MET A 30 6.16 10.33 -0.70
CA MET A 30 5.93 11.72 -1.05
C MET A 30 4.72 11.86 -1.97
N ALA A 31 4.61 10.98 -2.96
CA ALA A 31 3.49 11.01 -3.89
C ALA A 31 2.18 10.68 -3.18
N ALA A 32 2.21 9.71 -2.29
CA ALA A 32 1.03 9.35 -1.51
C ALA A 32 0.61 10.52 -0.62
N GLU A 33 1.55 11.14 0.06
CA GLU A 33 1.23 12.26 0.96
C GLU A 33 0.63 13.44 0.20
N ALA A 34 1.14 13.69 -1.01
CA ALA A 34 0.60 14.78 -1.83
C ALA A 34 -0.87 14.56 -2.17
N GLU A 35 -1.30 13.31 -2.25
CA GLU A 35 -2.68 13.01 -2.61
C GLU A 35 -3.58 12.83 -1.39
N ILE A 36 -3.15 12.05 -0.40
CA ILE A 36 -4.03 11.63 0.69
C ILE A 36 -3.80 12.38 1.99
N GLY A 37 -2.87 13.33 1.99
CA GLY A 37 -2.60 14.17 3.16
C GLY A 37 -1.46 13.65 4.01
N PRO A 38 -1.20 14.32 5.14
CA PRO A 38 -0.04 14.00 5.97
C PRO A 38 -0.03 12.54 6.42
N LEU A 39 1.09 11.88 6.21
CA LEU A 39 1.20 10.46 6.53
C LEU A 39 1.09 10.18 8.04
N PHE A 40 1.58 11.09 8.88
CA PHE A 40 1.40 10.93 10.32
C PHE A 40 -0.08 10.88 10.71
N ALA A 41 -0.89 11.76 10.11
CA ALA A 41 -2.33 11.76 10.37
C ALA A 41 -2.96 10.46 9.88
N LEU A 42 -2.50 9.97 8.74
CA LEU A 42 -2.99 8.70 8.19
C LEU A 42 -2.70 7.55 9.14
N VAL A 43 -1.49 7.51 9.70
CA VAL A 43 -1.11 6.47 10.66
C VAL A 43 -2.00 6.52 11.89
N GLU A 44 -2.28 7.73 12.38
CA GLU A 44 -3.15 7.90 13.56
C GLU A 44 -4.56 7.40 13.27
N ARG A 45 -5.10 7.74 12.11
CA ARG A 45 -6.44 7.27 11.73
C ARG A 45 -6.47 5.76 11.58
N ALA A 46 -5.40 5.17 11.03
CA ALA A 46 -5.32 3.72 10.91
C ALA A 46 -5.32 3.04 12.27
N ALA A 47 -4.58 3.61 13.22
CA ALA A 47 -4.52 3.06 14.59
C ALA A 47 -5.89 3.13 15.27
N GLU A 48 -6.70 4.13 14.93
CA GLU A 48 -8.04 4.30 15.49
C GLU A 48 -9.12 3.55 14.72
N GLY A 49 -8.74 2.83 13.67
CA GLY A 49 -9.69 2.11 12.84
C GLY A 49 -10.52 3.02 11.94
N ARG A 50 -10.03 4.22 11.65
CA ARG A 50 -10.76 5.22 10.87
C ARG A 50 -10.10 5.54 9.54
N LEU A 51 -9.29 4.63 9.03
CA LEU A 51 -8.68 4.81 7.72
C LEU A 51 -9.69 4.45 6.63
N ALA A 52 -9.93 5.38 5.71
CA ALA A 52 -10.86 5.13 4.63
C ALA A 52 -10.25 4.18 3.60
N LEU A 53 -11.10 3.40 2.95
CA LEU A 53 -10.65 2.46 1.91
C LEU A 53 -9.88 3.18 0.81
N GLY A 54 -10.37 4.34 0.38
CA GLY A 54 -9.70 5.10 -0.67
C GLY A 54 -8.31 5.57 -0.26
N GLU A 55 -8.13 5.88 1.02
CA GLU A 55 -6.82 6.28 1.53
C GLU A 55 -5.85 5.11 1.50
N MET A 56 -6.32 3.93 1.92
CA MET A 56 -5.49 2.73 1.91
C MET A 56 -5.10 2.35 0.48
N VAL A 57 -6.07 2.36 -0.43
CA VAL A 57 -5.81 2.05 -1.85
C VAL A 57 -4.86 3.09 -2.45
N GLY A 58 -5.03 4.35 -2.10
CA GLY A 58 -4.12 5.41 -2.57
C GLY A 58 -2.69 5.18 -2.13
N LEU A 59 -2.50 4.84 -0.85
CA LEU A 59 -1.17 4.54 -0.34
C LEU A 59 -0.57 3.34 -1.07
N PHE A 60 -1.34 2.26 -1.20
CA PHE A 60 -0.88 1.06 -1.88
C PHE A 60 -0.51 1.37 -3.34
N TRP A 61 -1.37 2.10 -4.04
CA TRP A 61 -1.14 2.41 -5.44
C TRP A 61 0.19 3.11 -5.67
N HIS A 62 0.48 4.11 -4.84
CA HIS A 62 1.74 4.85 -4.98
C HIS A 62 2.95 4.00 -4.61
N CYS A 63 2.76 3.00 -3.78
CA CYS A 63 3.86 2.12 -3.37
C CYS A 63 4.08 0.95 -4.32
N LEU A 64 3.21 0.75 -5.30
CA LEU A 64 3.37 -0.35 -6.26
C LEU A 64 4.69 -0.21 -7.01
N ARG A 65 5.44 -1.31 -7.03
CA ARG A 65 6.64 -1.44 -7.83
C ARG A 65 6.28 -2.25 -9.07
N ASP A 66 6.72 -1.81 -10.22
CA ASP A 66 6.50 -2.55 -11.48
C ASP A 66 5.02 -2.79 -11.76
N VAL A 67 4.27 -1.69 -11.92
CA VAL A 67 2.84 -1.77 -12.22
C VAL A 67 2.64 -2.51 -13.55
N PRO A 68 1.83 -3.59 -13.57
CA PRO A 68 1.56 -4.32 -14.80
C PRO A 68 0.90 -3.43 -15.85
N ASP A 69 1.24 -3.69 -17.12
CA ASP A 69 0.63 -2.96 -18.22
C ASP A 69 -0.88 -3.14 -18.17
N GLY A 70 -1.59 -2.05 -18.37
CA GLY A 70 -3.05 -2.08 -18.41
C GLY A 70 -3.74 -2.07 -17.06
N LEU A 71 -2.99 -2.17 -15.97
CA LEU A 71 -3.60 -2.10 -14.65
C LEU A 71 -3.90 -0.64 -14.32
N THR A 72 -5.19 -0.34 -14.11
CA THR A 72 -5.60 0.99 -13.70
C THR A 72 -5.74 1.03 -12.18
N ARG A 73 -5.70 2.24 -11.64
CA ARG A 73 -5.91 2.43 -10.20
C ARG A 73 -7.26 1.89 -9.76
N GLU A 74 -8.30 2.10 -10.58
CA GLU A 74 -9.64 1.63 -10.27
C GLU A 74 -9.69 0.11 -10.20
N ALA A 75 -9.10 -0.56 -11.19
CA ALA A 75 -9.06 -2.02 -11.22
C ALA A 75 -8.26 -2.56 -10.02
N PHE A 76 -7.18 -1.88 -9.67
CA PHE A 76 -6.37 -2.26 -8.51
C PHE A 76 -7.20 -2.14 -7.24
N GLY A 77 -7.90 -1.02 -7.06
CA GLY A 77 -8.73 -0.80 -5.87
C GLY A 77 -9.84 -1.83 -5.77
N GLU A 78 -10.49 -2.15 -6.89
CA GLU A 78 -11.51 -3.19 -6.90
C GLU A 78 -10.93 -4.54 -6.51
N GLY A 79 -9.73 -4.84 -6.99
CA GLY A 79 -9.05 -6.08 -6.65
C GLY A 79 -8.75 -6.19 -5.15
N VAL A 80 -8.34 -5.08 -4.55
CA VAL A 80 -8.11 -5.04 -3.10
C VAL A 80 -9.41 -5.32 -2.35
N ALA A 81 -10.50 -4.68 -2.79
CA ALA A 81 -11.80 -4.86 -2.13
C ALA A 81 -12.31 -6.28 -2.26
N VAL A 82 -12.11 -6.90 -3.44
CA VAL A 82 -12.54 -8.27 -3.68
C VAL A 82 -11.80 -9.25 -2.78
N ARG A 83 -10.48 -9.04 -2.58
CA ARG A 83 -9.70 -9.89 -1.67
C ARG A 83 -10.14 -9.73 -0.23
N GLY A 84 -10.68 -8.57 0.12
CA GLY A 84 -11.16 -8.30 1.46
C GLY A 84 -10.13 -7.56 2.29
N LEU A 85 -10.64 -6.78 3.24
CA LEU A 85 -9.78 -5.93 4.07
C LEU A 85 -8.88 -6.73 4.99
N SER A 86 -9.31 -7.95 5.38
CA SER A 86 -8.47 -8.80 6.22
C SER A 86 -7.19 -9.23 5.49
N GLU A 87 -7.27 -9.39 4.17
CA GLU A 87 -6.08 -9.72 3.37
C GLU A 87 -5.17 -8.51 3.21
N ALA A 88 -5.76 -7.32 3.14
CA ALA A 88 -5.00 -6.09 2.95
C ALA A 88 -4.33 -5.61 4.26
N THR A 89 -4.89 -5.96 5.41
CA THR A 89 -4.40 -5.48 6.70
C THR A 89 -2.94 -5.80 6.97
N PRO A 90 -2.46 -7.05 6.76
CA PRO A 90 -1.04 -7.33 6.98
C PRO A 90 -0.13 -6.50 6.09
N VAL A 91 -0.54 -6.26 4.85
CA VAL A 91 0.21 -5.43 3.91
C VAL A 91 0.29 -4.00 4.43
N LEU A 92 -0.86 -3.47 4.87
CA LEU A 92 -0.91 -2.12 5.43
C LEU A 92 0.02 -2.00 6.64
N ARG A 93 0.03 -3.00 7.52
CA ARG A 93 0.90 -2.97 8.71
C ARG A 93 2.38 -2.88 8.34
N VAL A 94 2.80 -3.61 7.30
CA VAL A 94 4.18 -3.55 6.86
C VAL A 94 4.53 -2.14 6.39
N LEU A 95 3.65 -1.54 5.58
CA LEU A 95 3.90 -0.19 5.06
C LEU A 95 3.91 0.85 6.17
N LEU A 96 2.94 0.79 7.08
CA LEU A 96 2.89 1.74 8.20
C LEU A 96 4.09 1.58 9.12
N GLY A 97 4.52 0.34 9.35
CA GLY A 97 5.71 0.09 10.15
C GLY A 97 6.94 0.71 9.54
N GLN A 98 7.05 0.66 8.22
CA GLN A 98 8.16 1.28 7.50
C GLN A 98 8.10 2.80 7.60
N ILE A 99 6.91 3.38 7.50
CA ILE A 99 6.73 4.82 7.63
C ILE A 99 7.17 5.29 9.02
N LEU A 100 6.77 4.58 10.06
CA LEU A 100 7.09 4.97 11.43
C LEU A 100 8.51 4.63 11.83
N GLY A 101 8.96 3.42 11.48
CA GLY A 101 10.26 2.94 11.95
C GLY A 101 11.42 3.38 11.09
N GLY A 102 11.16 3.64 9.82
CA GLY A 102 12.22 3.96 8.87
C GLY A 102 13.15 2.78 8.66
N ARG A 103 14.40 3.11 8.37
CA ARG A 103 15.42 2.11 8.05
C ARG A 103 16.63 2.27 8.92
#